data_9cf69643f836f263810410cdf829b4cf
#
_entry.id   9cf69643f836f263810410cdf829b4cf
#
_cell.length_a   1.000
_cell.length_b   1.000
_cell.length_c   1.000
_cell.angle_alpha   90.00
_cell.angle_beta   90.00
_cell.angle_gamma   90.00
#
_symmetry.space_group_name_H-M   'P 1'
#
loop_
_entity.id
_entity.type
_entity.pdbx_description
1 polymer ?
#
loop_
_entity_poly.entity_id
_entity_poly.type
_entity_poly.pdbx_seq_one_letter_code
_entity_poly.pdbx_strand_id
1 'polypeptide(L)'
;MPATRFSPRTIWLILADAAIIYGGIVLAMYVRLGVSGSEYQLNDRNGWEKIALASLVCLLILYFYDLYDYTVMGNRRELMLRLVQALGIAWALLALLFYFVPSLLIGRGVSVISVPIVLVLLLVWRIFIHLLTGHPEIGEKILVVGTGKSAIDTAEAVWERRDAGYRIVGFVTENGATPHTKIGESEIVGTVDELDSLIKTEKVDRIVIAVRERRGTFPTETLLKMSLAGDVNIEECTSFFERVTGKVHIDMLRPSWLIFAGRRRDTRLKIVIREVAHRGLALAGLIVSFPIAVFTAIVIKLESKGPIFYRQERVGKNGRIFKVIKFRSMRTDAEKDGKPVWATADDNRVTRIGGIIRKIRVDEIPQFWNIIKGEMSFVGPRPERPHFVEQLAEEILFYEHRHLTAPGLTGWAQIKYPYGASVEDARQKLQYDLYYIKNQSLALDLVIIFETVKTVLFSRGGR
;
A
#
# COMPACT_ATOMS: atom_id res chain seq x y z
N MET A 1 -14.08 -4.18 5.65
CA MET A 1 -13.45 -4.57 4.38
C MET A 1 -12.13 -3.83 4.29
N PRO A 2 -10.99 -4.45 3.95
CA PRO A 2 -9.68 -3.82 4.09
C PRO A 2 -9.48 -2.64 3.13
N ALA A 3 -8.76 -1.61 3.58
CA ALA A 3 -8.35 -0.42 2.82
C ALA A 3 -7.49 -0.69 1.56
N THR A 4 -7.31 -1.96 1.23
CA THR A 4 -6.64 -2.44 0.01
C THR A 4 -7.60 -2.61 -1.17
N ARG A 5 -8.88 -2.28 -1.01
CA ARG A 5 -9.74 -2.19 -2.19
C ARG A 5 -9.35 -0.94 -2.95
N PHE A 6 -8.81 -1.15 -4.13
CA PHE A 6 -8.88 -0.15 -5.17
C PHE A 6 -10.28 0.46 -5.11
N SER A 7 -10.38 1.78 -5.05
CA SER A 7 -11.70 2.40 -5.10
C SER A 7 -12.43 1.85 -6.33
N PRO A 8 -13.76 1.72 -6.32
CA PRO A 8 -14.48 1.29 -7.52
C PRO A 8 -14.05 2.07 -8.76
N ARG A 9 -13.70 3.34 -8.59
CA ARG A 9 -13.14 4.22 -9.63
C ARG A 9 -11.80 3.72 -10.16
N THR A 10 -10.88 3.33 -9.28
CA THR A 10 -9.57 2.78 -9.69
C THR A 10 -9.73 1.49 -10.47
N ILE A 11 -10.66 0.61 -10.06
CA ILE A 11 -10.95 -0.62 -10.79
C ILE A 11 -11.49 -0.30 -12.20
N TRP A 12 -12.42 0.63 -12.31
CA TRP A 12 -12.96 1.09 -13.60
C TRP A 12 -11.88 1.70 -14.49
N LEU A 13 -10.95 2.48 -13.92
CA LEU A 13 -9.80 3.03 -14.64
C LEU A 13 -8.90 1.94 -15.20
N ILE A 14 -8.56 0.95 -14.36
CA ILE A 14 -7.73 -0.18 -14.79
C ILE A 14 -8.41 -0.98 -15.89
N LEU A 15 -9.71 -1.25 -15.77
CA LEU A 15 -10.47 -1.98 -16.79
C LEU A 15 -10.57 -1.19 -18.11
N ALA A 16 -10.78 0.11 -18.02
CA ALA A 16 -10.82 0.98 -19.20
C ALA A 16 -9.44 1.07 -19.87
N ASP A 17 -8.37 1.25 -19.10
CA ASP A 17 -7.00 1.24 -19.64
C ASP A 17 -6.68 -0.11 -20.28
N ALA A 18 -7.10 -1.23 -19.68
CA ALA A 18 -6.95 -2.57 -20.26
C ALA A 18 -7.63 -2.66 -21.63
N ALA A 19 -8.88 -2.21 -21.72
CA ALA A 19 -9.64 -2.22 -22.96
C ALA A 19 -9.01 -1.30 -24.02
N ILE A 20 -8.52 -0.13 -23.63
CA ILE A 20 -7.85 0.82 -24.52
C ILE A 20 -6.54 0.28 -25.05
N ILE A 21 -5.69 -0.29 -24.18
CA ILE A 21 -4.41 -0.86 -24.60
C ILE A 21 -4.63 -2.05 -25.52
N TYR A 22 -5.53 -2.94 -25.13
CA TYR A 22 -5.88 -4.13 -25.92
C TYR A 22 -6.44 -3.75 -27.28
N GLY A 23 -7.46 -2.89 -27.31
CA GLY A 23 -8.08 -2.38 -28.54
C GLY A 23 -7.12 -1.56 -29.41
N GLY A 24 -6.23 -0.78 -28.79
CA GLY A 24 -5.20 -0.01 -29.48
C GLY A 24 -4.17 -0.89 -30.20
N ILE A 25 -3.78 -2.01 -29.61
CA ILE A 25 -2.89 -2.98 -30.26
C ILE A 25 -3.63 -3.71 -31.40
N VAL A 26 -4.90 -4.08 -31.19
CA VAL A 26 -5.73 -4.67 -32.27
C VAL A 26 -5.88 -3.68 -33.41
N LEU A 27 -6.17 -2.42 -33.14
CA LEU A 27 -6.29 -1.36 -34.14
C LEU A 27 -4.96 -1.21 -34.93
N ALA A 28 -3.82 -1.19 -34.23
CA ALA A 28 -2.51 -1.12 -34.86
C ALA A 28 -2.27 -2.31 -35.82
N MET A 29 -2.77 -3.49 -35.45
CA MET A 29 -2.69 -4.70 -36.28
C MET A 29 -3.49 -4.52 -37.58
N TYR A 30 -4.74 -4.05 -37.49
CA TYR A 30 -5.57 -3.78 -38.67
C TYR A 30 -4.98 -2.68 -39.57
N VAL A 31 -4.42 -1.62 -38.99
CA VAL A 31 -3.74 -0.55 -39.74
C VAL A 31 -2.51 -1.08 -40.49
N ARG A 32 -1.77 -2.03 -39.90
CA ARG A 32 -0.51 -2.51 -40.49
C ARG A 32 -0.69 -3.67 -41.47
N LEU A 33 -1.59 -4.61 -41.17
CA LEU A 33 -1.71 -5.89 -41.88
C LEU A 33 -2.98 -5.96 -42.75
N GLY A 34 -3.89 -5.01 -42.64
CA GLY A 34 -5.21 -5.07 -43.26
C GLY A 34 -6.10 -6.12 -42.59
N VAL A 35 -7.29 -6.36 -43.13
CA VAL A 35 -8.30 -7.25 -42.52
C VAL A 35 -7.82 -8.70 -42.53
N SER A 36 -7.50 -9.22 -43.70
CA SER A 36 -7.11 -10.66 -43.87
C SER A 36 -5.84 -11.03 -43.08
N GLY A 37 -4.84 -10.14 -43.08
CA GLY A 37 -3.61 -10.35 -42.33
C GLY A 37 -3.82 -10.32 -40.81
N SER A 38 -4.73 -9.46 -40.34
CA SER A 38 -5.06 -9.36 -38.91
C SER A 38 -5.84 -10.59 -38.43
N GLU A 39 -6.84 -11.05 -39.19
CA GLU A 39 -7.59 -12.24 -38.87
C GLU A 39 -6.71 -13.49 -38.77
N TYR A 40 -5.78 -13.66 -39.70
CA TYR A 40 -4.77 -14.73 -39.65
C TYR A 40 -3.92 -14.66 -38.40
N GLN A 41 -3.40 -13.48 -38.04
CA GLN A 41 -2.57 -13.33 -36.83
C GLN A 41 -3.37 -13.57 -35.54
N LEU A 42 -4.61 -13.10 -35.49
CA LEU A 42 -5.44 -13.20 -34.31
C LEU A 42 -5.91 -14.63 -34.05
N ASN A 43 -6.38 -15.34 -35.09
CA ASN A 43 -7.03 -16.63 -34.94
C ASN A 43 -6.08 -17.82 -35.11
N ASP A 44 -5.15 -17.75 -36.08
CA ASP A 44 -4.27 -18.89 -36.41
C ASP A 44 -2.93 -18.85 -35.67
N ARG A 45 -2.53 -17.68 -35.11
CA ARG A 45 -1.26 -17.49 -34.42
C ARG A 45 -1.37 -17.06 -32.95
N ASN A 46 -2.47 -17.36 -32.30
CA ASN A 46 -2.73 -17.00 -30.89
C ASN A 46 -2.56 -15.50 -30.61
N GLY A 47 -2.96 -14.64 -31.57
CA GLY A 47 -2.79 -13.19 -31.47
C GLY A 47 -3.52 -12.60 -30.26
N TRP A 48 -4.70 -13.11 -29.94
CA TRP A 48 -5.48 -12.67 -28.76
C TRP A 48 -4.72 -12.83 -27.44
N GLU A 49 -4.06 -13.99 -27.25
CA GLU A 49 -3.30 -14.27 -26.03
C GLU A 49 -2.04 -13.40 -25.95
N LYS A 50 -1.36 -13.17 -27.07
CA LYS A 50 -0.17 -12.32 -27.14
C LYS A 50 -0.51 -10.86 -26.83
N ILE A 51 -1.63 -10.36 -27.35
CA ILE A 51 -2.11 -9.01 -27.08
C ILE A 51 -2.52 -8.89 -25.60
N ALA A 52 -3.18 -9.91 -25.03
CA ALA A 52 -3.53 -9.93 -23.62
C ALA A 52 -2.26 -9.87 -22.73
N LEU A 53 -1.21 -10.63 -23.05
CA LEU A 53 0.07 -10.58 -22.34
C LEU A 53 0.72 -9.20 -22.46
N ALA A 54 0.76 -8.62 -23.65
CA ALA A 54 1.31 -7.28 -23.86
C ALA A 54 0.52 -6.21 -23.07
N SER A 55 -0.80 -6.31 -23.08
CA SER A 55 -1.66 -5.41 -22.30
C SER A 55 -1.43 -5.55 -20.80
N LEU A 56 -1.26 -6.77 -20.30
CA LEU A 56 -0.94 -7.04 -18.91
C LEU A 56 0.40 -6.39 -18.50
N VAL A 57 1.43 -6.54 -19.32
CA VAL A 57 2.74 -5.90 -19.07
C VAL A 57 2.59 -4.37 -19.04
N CYS A 58 1.87 -3.79 -19.98
CA CYS A 58 1.62 -2.35 -20.00
C CYS A 58 0.89 -1.90 -18.72
N LEU A 59 -0.19 -2.58 -18.32
CA LEU A 59 -0.95 -2.26 -17.09
C LEU A 59 -0.08 -2.34 -15.84
N LEU A 60 0.77 -3.37 -15.73
CA LEU A 60 1.70 -3.51 -14.61
C LEU A 60 2.66 -2.32 -14.55
N ILE A 61 3.21 -1.90 -15.67
CA ILE A 61 4.11 -0.74 -15.71
C ILE A 61 3.37 0.57 -15.41
N LEU A 62 2.14 0.77 -15.94
CA LEU A 62 1.32 1.93 -15.60
C LEU A 62 1.08 2.00 -14.08
N TYR A 63 0.81 0.86 -13.45
CA TYR A 63 0.66 0.77 -11.99
C TYR A 63 1.97 1.12 -11.26
N PHE A 64 3.11 0.60 -11.69
CA PHE A 64 4.42 0.91 -11.09
C PHE A 64 4.79 2.39 -11.19
N TYR A 65 4.30 3.09 -12.21
CA TYR A 65 4.50 4.53 -12.40
C TYR A 65 3.49 5.42 -11.66
N ASP A 66 2.69 4.85 -10.75
CA ASP A 66 1.67 5.57 -9.96
C ASP A 66 0.58 6.27 -10.81
N LEU A 67 0.33 5.78 -12.03
CA LEU A 67 -0.66 6.38 -12.93
C LEU A 67 -2.12 6.16 -12.48
N TYR A 68 -2.32 5.39 -11.41
CA TYR A 68 -3.59 5.20 -10.71
C TYR A 68 -3.65 5.94 -9.37
N ASP A 69 -2.60 6.71 -9.02
CA ASP A 69 -2.59 7.57 -7.85
C ASP A 69 -3.24 8.92 -8.19
N TYR A 70 -4.17 9.36 -7.35
CA TYR A 70 -4.92 10.60 -7.56
C TYR A 70 -4.03 11.84 -7.55
N THR A 71 -2.99 11.86 -6.76
CA THR A 71 -2.05 12.99 -6.68
C THR A 71 -1.33 13.22 -8.01
N VAL A 72 -1.00 12.13 -8.71
CA VAL A 72 -0.41 12.17 -10.06
C VAL A 72 -1.46 12.57 -11.09
N MET A 73 -2.69 12.07 -10.94
CA MET A 73 -3.80 12.40 -11.85
C MET A 73 -4.19 13.88 -11.80
N GLY A 74 -3.99 14.56 -10.67
CA GLY A 74 -4.26 16.00 -10.51
C GLY A 74 -3.26 16.92 -11.23
N ASN A 75 -2.04 16.42 -11.50
CA ASN A 75 -1.00 17.21 -12.18
C ASN A 75 -0.81 16.75 -13.62
N ARG A 76 -1.40 17.50 -14.58
CA ARG A 76 -1.39 17.17 -16.02
C ARG A 76 0.03 16.93 -16.57
N ARG A 77 1.00 17.77 -16.19
CA ARG A 77 2.37 17.67 -16.70
C ARG A 77 3.05 16.38 -16.19
N GLU A 78 2.89 16.09 -14.92
CA GLU A 78 3.45 14.90 -14.30
C GLU A 78 2.80 13.62 -14.83
N LEU A 79 1.47 13.62 -14.99
CA LEU A 79 0.71 12.53 -15.60
C LEU A 79 1.22 12.19 -17.00
N MET A 80 1.37 13.21 -17.87
CA MET A 80 1.87 13.01 -19.25
C MET A 80 3.29 12.45 -19.27
N LEU A 81 4.19 13.02 -18.45
CA LEU A 81 5.58 12.55 -18.37
C LEU A 81 5.65 11.10 -17.90
N ARG A 82 4.92 10.75 -16.84
CA ARG A 82 4.89 9.38 -16.31
C ARG A 82 4.25 8.39 -17.29
N LEU A 83 3.21 8.80 -18.03
CA LEU A 83 2.56 7.96 -19.03
C LEU A 83 3.52 7.61 -20.18
N VAL A 84 4.25 8.60 -20.72
CA VAL A 84 5.25 8.38 -21.77
C VAL A 84 6.38 7.47 -21.27
N GLN A 85 6.88 7.72 -20.05
CA GLN A 85 7.93 6.89 -19.44
C GLN A 85 7.46 5.45 -19.22
N ALA A 86 6.25 5.27 -18.68
CA ALA A 86 5.68 3.96 -18.41
C ALA A 86 5.50 3.15 -19.70
N LEU A 87 4.93 3.75 -20.74
CA LEU A 87 4.76 3.07 -22.03
C LEU A 87 6.10 2.79 -22.69
N GLY A 88 7.06 3.72 -22.64
CA GLY A 88 8.40 3.50 -23.19
C GLY A 88 9.09 2.28 -22.52
N ILE A 89 9.03 2.18 -21.21
CA ILE A 89 9.59 1.03 -20.48
C ILE A 89 8.80 -0.26 -20.75
N ALA A 90 7.46 -0.19 -20.79
CA ALA A 90 6.65 -1.36 -21.10
C ALA A 90 7.03 -1.96 -22.46
N TRP A 91 7.16 -1.10 -23.47
CA TRP A 91 7.55 -1.54 -24.81
C TRP A 91 9.00 -2.00 -24.91
N ALA A 92 9.94 -1.40 -24.15
CA ALA A 92 11.31 -1.88 -24.05
C ALA A 92 11.36 -3.29 -23.41
N LEU A 93 10.59 -3.53 -22.36
CA LEU A 93 10.47 -4.85 -21.74
C LEU A 93 9.82 -5.87 -22.67
N LEU A 94 8.77 -5.48 -23.40
CA LEU A 94 8.14 -6.34 -24.40
C LEU A 94 9.10 -6.66 -25.55
N ALA A 95 9.89 -5.71 -26.02
CA ALA A 95 10.91 -5.94 -27.03
C ALA A 95 11.97 -6.95 -26.56
N LEU A 96 12.42 -6.83 -25.30
CA LEU A 96 13.34 -7.77 -24.68
C LEU A 96 12.71 -9.16 -24.54
N LEU A 97 11.46 -9.25 -24.09
CA LEU A 97 10.71 -10.49 -23.99
C LEU A 97 10.57 -11.17 -25.34
N PHE A 98 10.21 -10.43 -26.38
CA PHE A 98 10.08 -10.94 -27.75
C PHE A 98 11.42 -11.36 -28.38
N TYR A 99 12.52 -10.74 -27.93
CA TYR A 99 13.87 -11.17 -28.34
C TYR A 99 14.22 -12.56 -27.78
N PHE A 100 13.94 -12.79 -26.48
CA PHE A 100 14.22 -14.08 -25.83
C PHE A 100 13.18 -15.17 -26.17
N VAL A 101 11.94 -14.79 -26.42
CA VAL A 101 10.82 -15.68 -26.71
C VAL A 101 10.13 -15.25 -28.02
N PRO A 102 10.72 -15.55 -29.18
CA PRO A 102 10.18 -15.09 -30.48
C PRO A 102 8.76 -15.58 -30.79
N SER A 103 8.32 -16.68 -30.18
CA SER A 103 6.95 -17.20 -30.31
C SER A 103 5.87 -16.24 -29.82
N LEU A 104 6.22 -15.32 -28.89
CA LEU A 104 5.30 -14.31 -28.34
C LEU A 104 5.22 -13.04 -29.21
N LEU A 105 6.03 -12.94 -30.26
CA LEU A 105 6.07 -11.75 -31.11
C LEU A 105 4.72 -11.55 -31.83
N ILE A 106 4.14 -10.36 -31.64
CA ILE A 106 2.89 -9.94 -32.31
C ILE A 106 3.17 -9.49 -33.74
N GLY A 107 4.39 -8.99 -34.00
CA GLY A 107 4.85 -8.44 -35.28
C GLY A 107 5.60 -7.13 -35.05
N ARG A 108 6.83 -7.02 -35.60
CA ARG A 108 7.68 -5.82 -35.39
C ARG A 108 7.00 -4.53 -35.81
N GLY A 109 6.36 -4.53 -36.98
CA GLY A 109 5.63 -3.34 -37.49
C GLY A 109 4.39 -3.00 -36.68
N VAL A 110 3.65 -4.02 -36.19
CA VAL A 110 2.48 -3.82 -35.33
C VAL A 110 2.93 -3.21 -34.00
N SER A 111 4.00 -3.73 -33.38
CA SER A 111 4.53 -3.21 -32.13
C SER A 111 4.93 -1.73 -32.23
N VAL A 112 5.59 -1.33 -33.32
CA VAL A 112 6.00 0.07 -33.51
C VAL A 112 4.79 1.01 -33.68
N ILE A 113 3.77 0.60 -34.44
CA ILE A 113 2.58 1.41 -34.69
C ILE A 113 1.66 1.47 -33.46
N SER A 114 1.62 0.41 -32.65
CA SER A 114 0.78 0.37 -31.45
C SER A 114 1.22 1.36 -30.37
N VAL A 115 2.51 1.70 -30.26
CA VAL A 115 3.01 2.66 -29.25
C VAL A 115 2.31 4.02 -29.36
N PRO A 116 2.37 4.74 -30.50
CA PRO A 116 1.71 6.04 -30.61
C PRO A 116 0.17 5.93 -30.53
N ILE A 117 -0.44 4.87 -31.07
CA ILE A 117 -1.88 4.69 -31.01
C ILE A 117 -2.34 4.53 -29.55
N VAL A 118 -1.73 3.63 -28.79
CA VAL A 118 -2.06 3.40 -27.37
C VAL A 118 -1.79 4.66 -26.55
N LEU A 119 -0.67 5.36 -26.80
CA LEU A 119 -0.34 6.60 -26.11
C LEU A 119 -1.43 7.66 -26.32
N VAL A 120 -1.82 7.90 -27.58
CA VAL A 120 -2.85 8.90 -27.90
C VAL A 120 -4.20 8.53 -27.27
N LEU A 121 -4.61 7.27 -27.39
CA LEU A 121 -5.87 6.80 -26.81
C LEU A 121 -5.89 6.94 -25.27
N LEU A 122 -4.81 6.58 -24.59
CA LEU A 122 -4.71 6.75 -23.15
C LEU A 122 -4.67 8.23 -22.74
N LEU A 123 -3.99 9.11 -23.50
CA LEU A 123 -3.98 10.55 -23.23
C LEU A 123 -5.38 11.15 -23.37
N VAL A 124 -6.07 10.85 -24.48
CA VAL A 124 -7.45 11.31 -24.71
C VAL A 124 -8.37 10.82 -23.59
N TRP A 125 -8.25 9.55 -23.21
CA TRP A 125 -9.00 8.95 -22.11
C TRP A 125 -8.75 9.67 -20.77
N ARG A 126 -7.49 9.94 -20.44
CA ARG A 126 -7.14 10.65 -19.20
C ARG A 126 -7.65 12.08 -19.17
N ILE A 127 -7.58 12.80 -20.30
CA ILE A 127 -8.15 14.14 -20.43
C ILE A 127 -9.67 14.09 -20.26
N PHE A 128 -10.34 13.13 -20.91
CA PHE A 128 -11.78 12.94 -20.81
C PHE A 128 -12.24 12.70 -19.37
N ILE A 129 -11.57 11.78 -18.67
CA ILE A 129 -11.87 11.53 -17.24
C ILE A 129 -11.64 12.78 -16.41
N HIS A 130 -10.53 13.49 -16.62
CA HIS A 130 -10.24 14.70 -15.86
C HIS A 130 -11.32 15.79 -16.08
N LEU A 131 -11.87 15.89 -17.28
CA LEU A 131 -12.98 16.79 -17.56
C LEU A 131 -14.28 16.35 -16.88
N LEU A 132 -14.56 15.04 -16.83
CA LEU A 132 -15.74 14.49 -16.15
C LEU A 132 -15.63 14.56 -14.62
N THR A 133 -14.46 14.27 -14.05
CA THR A 133 -14.25 14.22 -12.60
C THR A 133 -13.90 15.56 -11.97
N GLY A 134 -13.68 16.59 -12.79
CA GLY A 134 -13.46 17.97 -12.37
C GLY A 134 -14.68 18.63 -11.71
N HIS A 135 -15.85 17.97 -11.73
CA HIS A 135 -17.01 18.42 -10.97
C HIS A 135 -16.91 18.00 -9.50
N PRO A 136 -16.94 18.97 -8.55
CA PRO A 136 -16.80 18.72 -7.11
C PRO A 136 -17.96 17.89 -6.51
N GLU A 137 -18.98 17.57 -7.29
CA GLU A 137 -20.20 16.87 -6.83
C GLU A 137 -20.08 15.33 -6.80
N ILE A 138 -19.00 14.75 -7.31
CA ILE A 138 -18.87 13.30 -7.43
C ILE A 138 -18.07 12.73 -6.24
N GLY A 139 -18.66 12.73 -5.05
CA GLY A 139 -18.11 12.10 -3.85
C GLY A 139 -19.23 11.66 -2.91
N GLU A 140 -19.02 10.55 -2.16
CA GLU A 140 -19.93 10.15 -1.09
C GLU A 140 -19.95 11.24 -0.03
N LYS A 141 -21.12 11.85 0.20
CA LYS A 141 -21.31 12.95 1.14
C LYS A 141 -21.34 12.44 2.58
N ILE A 142 -20.43 12.94 3.38
CA ILE A 142 -20.25 12.50 4.77
C ILE A 142 -20.65 13.61 5.73
N LEU A 143 -21.48 13.27 6.71
CA LEU A 143 -21.78 14.07 7.86
C LEU A 143 -21.07 13.49 9.09
N VAL A 144 -20.26 14.30 9.77
CA VAL A 144 -19.51 13.86 10.96
C VAL A 144 -20.26 14.29 12.22
N VAL A 145 -20.65 13.32 13.05
CA VAL A 145 -21.34 13.59 14.32
C VAL A 145 -20.30 13.63 15.43
N GLY A 146 -20.14 14.81 16.01
CA GLY A 146 -19.13 15.15 17.02
C GLY A 146 -18.12 16.17 16.51
N THR A 147 -17.57 16.99 17.42
CA THR A 147 -16.59 18.05 17.15
C THR A 147 -15.27 17.84 17.88
N GLY A 148 -15.10 16.69 18.55
CA GLY A 148 -13.91 16.35 19.30
C GLY A 148 -12.71 15.99 18.42
N LYS A 149 -11.53 15.80 19.03
CA LYS A 149 -10.28 15.48 18.34
C LYS A 149 -10.42 14.32 17.33
N SER A 150 -11.14 13.26 17.69
CA SER A 150 -11.38 12.11 16.80
C SER A 150 -12.12 12.49 15.52
N ALA A 151 -13.09 13.43 15.61
CA ALA A 151 -13.80 13.96 14.44
C ALA A 151 -12.87 14.75 13.54
N ILE A 152 -12.04 15.62 14.15
CA ILE A 152 -11.07 16.46 13.43
C ILE A 152 -10.02 15.59 12.74
N ASP A 153 -9.36 14.67 13.45
CA ASP A 153 -8.33 13.78 12.88
C ASP A 153 -8.89 12.95 11.72
N THR A 154 -10.17 12.56 11.82
CA THR A 154 -10.84 11.80 10.73
C THR A 154 -11.15 12.68 9.54
N ALA A 155 -11.56 13.91 9.78
CA ALA A 155 -11.82 14.88 8.71
C ALA A 155 -10.53 15.26 7.97
N GLU A 156 -9.45 15.52 8.69
CA GLU A 156 -8.13 15.78 8.14
C GLU A 156 -7.68 14.63 7.24
N ALA A 157 -7.85 13.38 7.70
CA ALA A 157 -7.54 12.21 6.91
C ALA A 157 -8.34 12.12 5.59
N VAL A 158 -9.58 12.62 5.56
CA VAL A 158 -10.39 12.71 4.34
C VAL A 158 -9.89 13.82 3.42
N TRP A 159 -9.57 15.00 3.98
CA TRP A 159 -9.08 16.14 3.21
C TRP A 159 -7.71 15.88 2.57
N GLU A 160 -6.82 15.18 3.29
CA GLU A 160 -5.54 14.74 2.75
C GLU A 160 -5.72 13.70 1.63
N ARG A 161 -6.79 12.91 1.69
CA ARG A 161 -7.08 11.84 0.74
C ARG A 161 -8.33 12.11 -0.10
N ARG A 162 -8.31 13.21 -0.83
CA ARG A 162 -9.38 13.59 -1.78
C ARG A 162 -9.67 12.50 -2.83
N ASP A 163 -8.70 11.61 -3.05
CA ASP A 163 -8.82 10.42 -3.90
C ASP A 163 -9.75 9.34 -3.34
N ALA A 164 -10.00 9.34 -2.04
CA ALA A 164 -10.86 8.35 -1.41
C ALA A 164 -12.34 8.45 -1.83
N GLY A 165 -12.70 9.54 -2.54
CA GLY A 165 -14.04 9.75 -3.07
C GLY A 165 -15.05 10.15 -2.00
N TYR A 166 -14.59 10.75 -0.91
CA TYR A 166 -15.39 11.24 0.20
C TYR A 166 -15.39 12.77 0.24
N ARG A 167 -16.54 13.34 0.60
CA ARG A 167 -16.71 14.78 0.82
C ARG A 167 -17.40 15.03 2.16
N ILE A 168 -16.74 15.75 3.06
CA ILE A 168 -17.34 16.16 4.32
C ILE A 168 -18.28 17.34 4.03
N VAL A 169 -19.55 17.15 4.33
CA VAL A 169 -20.59 18.18 4.22
C VAL A 169 -20.48 19.14 5.41
N GLY A 170 -20.26 18.60 6.61
CA GLY A 170 -20.12 19.38 7.82
C GLY A 170 -20.03 18.53 9.08
N PHE A 171 -19.99 19.21 10.20
CA PHE A 171 -20.00 18.61 11.53
C PHE A 171 -21.32 18.87 12.22
N VAL A 172 -21.78 17.92 13.02
CA VAL A 172 -22.94 18.03 13.89
C VAL A 172 -22.47 18.00 15.34
N THR A 173 -22.89 19.01 16.14
CA THR A 173 -22.50 19.11 17.54
C THR A 173 -23.53 18.49 18.48
N GLU A 174 -23.05 17.94 19.62
CA GLU A 174 -23.89 17.44 20.70
C GLU A 174 -24.22 18.54 21.71
N ASN A 175 -23.35 19.53 21.88
CA ASN A 175 -23.35 20.46 23.02
C ASN A 175 -23.53 21.93 22.62
N GLY A 176 -24.47 22.27 21.76
CA GLY A 176 -24.86 23.68 21.54
C GLY A 176 -23.73 24.61 21.07
N ALA A 177 -22.67 24.09 20.49
CA ALA A 177 -21.66 24.92 19.84
C ALA A 177 -22.34 25.70 18.71
N THR A 178 -21.96 26.97 18.56
CA THR A 178 -22.57 27.87 17.58
C THR A 178 -22.47 27.29 16.15
N PRO A 179 -23.61 27.14 15.44
CA PRO A 179 -23.61 26.82 14.02
C PRO A 179 -22.69 27.78 13.26
N HIS A 180 -22.12 27.29 12.12
CA HIS A 180 -21.16 28.01 11.28
C HIS A 180 -19.76 28.23 11.89
N THR A 181 -19.42 27.60 13.02
CA THR A 181 -18.05 27.57 13.50
C THR A 181 -17.22 26.69 12.57
N LYS A 182 -16.12 27.23 11.98
CA LYS A 182 -15.23 26.52 11.08
C LYS A 182 -14.37 25.48 11.80
N ILE A 183 -14.32 24.28 11.25
CA ILE A 183 -13.42 23.19 11.66
C ILE A 183 -12.65 22.74 10.40
N GLY A 184 -11.40 23.21 10.27
CA GLY A 184 -10.60 22.93 9.08
C GLY A 184 -11.23 23.48 7.79
N GLU A 185 -11.49 22.60 6.80
CA GLU A 185 -12.12 22.97 5.52
C GLU A 185 -13.66 22.95 5.56
N SER A 186 -14.29 22.57 6.67
CA SER A 186 -15.74 22.45 6.83
C SER A 186 -16.25 23.25 8.05
N GLU A 187 -17.54 23.28 8.25
CA GLU A 187 -18.18 24.02 9.36
C GLU A 187 -19.17 23.14 10.13
N ILE A 188 -19.61 23.62 11.29
CA ILE A 188 -20.71 23.03 12.06
C ILE A 188 -22.01 23.41 11.36
N VAL A 189 -22.74 22.45 10.82
CA VAL A 189 -23.97 22.65 10.04
C VAL A 189 -25.23 22.53 10.87
N GLY A 190 -25.14 22.06 12.12
CA GLY A 190 -26.28 21.95 13.03
C GLY A 190 -26.03 21.09 14.24
N THR A 191 -27.12 20.74 14.93
CA THR A 191 -27.14 19.90 16.13
C THR A 191 -27.63 18.49 15.86
N VAL A 192 -27.44 17.60 16.84
CA VAL A 192 -27.91 16.21 16.76
C VAL A 192 -29.43 16.11 16.61
N ASP A 193 -30.19 17.07 17.16
CA ASP A 193 -31.64 17.10 17.04
C ASP A 193 -32.13 17.44 15.64
N GLU A 194 -31.29 18.11 14.83
CA GLU A 194 -31.59 18.50 13.44
C GLU A 194 -31.12 17.46 12.41
N LEU A 195 -30.61 16.32 12.87
CA LEU A 195 -29.94 15.31 12.02
C LEU A 195 -30.83 14.84 10.86
N ASP A 196 -32.12 14.58 11.10
CA ASP A 196 -33.11 14.14 10.11
C ASP A 196 -33.27 15.13 8.95
N SER A 197 -33.35 16.43 9.31
CA SER A 197 -33.49 17.49 8.31
C SER A 197 -32.22 17.69 7.51
N LEU A 198 -31.07 17.67 8.19
CA LEU A 198 -29.75 17.83 7.56
C LEU A 198 -29.45 16.71 6.55
N ILE A 199 -29.77 15.45 6.88
CA ILE A 199 -29.57 14.32 5.98
C ILE A 199 -30.33 14.52 4.68
N LYS A 200 -31.58 14.95 4.76
CA LYS A 200 -32.45 15.15 3.57
C LYS A 200 -32.03 16.37 2.75
N THR A 201 -31.73 17.49 3.43
CA THR A 201 -31.38 18.75 2.78
C THR A 201 -30.03 18.65 2.08
N GLU A 202 -29.02 18.10 2.74
CA GLU A 202 -27.67 17.98 2.22
C GLU A 202 -27.46 16.73 1.37
N LYS A 203 -28.44 15.82 1.33
CA LYS A 203 -28.36 14.51 0.65
C LYS A 203 -27.14 13.73 1.12
N VAL A 204 -27.08 13.45 2.41
CA VAL A 204 -25.97 12.77 3.07
C VAL A 204 -26.03 11.26 2.74
N ASP A 205 -24.92 10.71 2.25
CA ASP A 205 -24.80 9.29 1.93
C ASP A 205 -24.30 8.48 3.13
N ARG A 206 -23.54 9.13 4.03
CA ARG A 206 -22.91 8.46 5.18
C ARG A 206 -22.82 9.37 6.40
N ILE A 207 -23.09 8.77 7.56
CA ILE A 207 -22.89 9.39 8.88
C ILE A 207 -21.71 8.71 9.57
N VAL A 208 -20.72 9.52 9.98
CA VAL A 208 -19.56 9.06 10.76
C VAL A 208 -19.70 9.52 12.19
N ILE A 209 -19.84 8.55 13.11
CA ILE A 209 -20.06 8.84 14.53
C ILE A 209 -18.72 8.94 15.24
N ALA A 210 -18.35 10.16 15.65
CA ALA A 210 -17.09 10.48 16.34
C ALA A 210 -17.27 10.80 17.84
N VAL A 211 -18.41 10.47 18.40
CA VAL A 211 -18.77 10.73 19.78
C VAL A 211 -18.21 9.67 20.70
N ARG A 212 -17.51 10.08 21.78
CA ARG A 212 -16.93 9.17 22.78
C ARG A 212 -17.94 8.62 23.78
N GLU A 213 -18.81 9.49 24.30
CA GLU A 213 -19.83 9.12 25.30
C GLU A 213 -21.21 9.17 24.66
N ARG A 214 -21.89 8.04 24.63
CA ARG A 214 -23.21 7.87 24.02
C ARG A 214 -24.30 7.81 25.10
N ARG A 215 -24.03 8.31 26.32
CA ARG A 215 -24.96 8.24 27.43
C ARG A 215 -25.85 9.51 27.43
N GLY A 216 -27.14 9.27 27.30
CA GLY A 216 -28.19 10.27 27.53
C GLY A 216 -28.81 10.85 26.26
N THR A 217 -28.20 11.80 25.59
CA THR A 217 -28.81 12.60 24.51
C THR A 217 -28.56 12.08 23.09
N PHE A 218 -27.83 10.99 22.93
CA PHE A 218 -27.52 10.48 21.61
C PHE A 218 -28.72 9.75 20.96
N PRO A 219 -29.20 10.15 19.76
CA PRO A 219 -30.44 9.65 19.15
C PRO A 219 -30.28 8.24 18.56
N THR A 220 -29.98 7.26 19.41
CA THR A 220 -29.70 5.88 19.00
C THR A 220 -30.87 5.25 18.24
N GLU A 221 -32.11 5.52 18.69
CA GLU A 221 -33.32 4.96 18.03
C GLU A 221 -33.51 5.54 16.63
N THR A 222 -33.31 6.84 16.46
CA THR A 222 -33.43 7.54 15.18
C THR A 222 -32.39 7.00 14.19
N LEU A 223 -31.12 6.92 14.61
CA LEU A 223 -30.04 6.37 13.79
C LEU A 223 -30.27 4.91 13.44
N LEU A 224 -30.82 4.10 14.37
CA LEU A 224 -31.15 2.70 14.10
C LEU A 224 -32.26 2.58 13.04
N LYS A 225 -33.32 3.39 13.15
CA LYS A 225 -34.40 3.42 12.16
C LYS A 225 -33.87 3.78 10.77
N MET A 226 -33.03 4.79 10.65
CA MET A 226 -32.40 5.22 9.39
C MET A 226 -31.50 4.13 8.81
N SER A 227 -30.68 3.49 9.66
CA SER A 227 -29.81 2.40 9.23
C SER A 227 -30.59 1.19 8.72
N LEU A 228 -31.71 0.87 9.36
CA LEU A 228 -32.60 -0.23 8.95
C LEU A 228 -33.41 0.09 7.69
N ALA A 229 -33.78 1.36 7.49
CA ALA A 229 -34.44 1.83 6.26
C ALA A 229 -33.49 1.78 5.04
N GLY A 230 -32.18 1.76 5.27
CA GLY A 230 -31.16 1.72 4.21
C GLY A 230 -30.88 3.06 3.53
N ASP A 231 -31.44 4.15 4.07
CA ASP A 231 -31.35 5.49 3.48
C ASP A 231 -29.94 6.09 3.60
N VAL A 232 -29.22 5.76 4.69
CA VAL A 232 -27.89 6.31 5.00
C VAL A 232 -26.99 5.25 5.62
N ASN A 233 -25.72 5.21 5.22
CA ASN A 233 -24.73 4.34 5.83
C ASN A 233 -24.23 4.95 7.14
N ILE A 234 -24.35 4.23 8.25
CA ILE A 234 -23.87 4.69 9.56
C ILE A 234 -22.64 3.90 9.96
N GLU A 235 -21.56 4.59 10.29
CA GLU A 235 -20.28 3.97 10.63
C GLU A 235 -19.60 4.68 11.81
N GLU A 236 -18.87 3.90 12.60
CA GLU A 236 -18.07 4.45 13.68
C GLU A 236 -16.79 5.10 13.14
N CYS A 237 -16.41 6.25 13.72
CA CYS A 237 -15.25 7.05 13.34
C CYS A 237 -13.94 6.21 13.24
N THR A 238 -13.71 5.31 14.20
CA THR A 238 -12.53 4.42 14.17
C THR A 238 -12.49 3.51 12.95
N SER A 239 -13.61 2.91 12.59
CA SER A 239 -13.73 2.02 11.43
C SER A 239 -13.60 2.78 10.11
N PHE A 240 -14.21 3.97 10.06
CA PHE A 240 -14.11 4.84 8.91
C PHE A 240 -12.68 5.35 8.71
N PHE A 241 -12.02 5.82 9.77
CA PHE A 241 -10.61 6.23 9.74
C PHE A 241 -9.70 5.11 9.23
N GLU A 242 -9.83 3.90 9.77
CA GLU A 242 -9.06 2.73 9.31
C GLU A 242 -9.27 2.46 7.82
N ARG A 243 -10.50 2.61 7.33
CA ARG A 243 -10.82 2.36 5.93
C ARG A 243 -10.22 3.42 5.01
N VAL A 244 -10.23 4.68 5.41
CA VAL A 244 -9.68 5.80 4.63
C VAL A 244 -8.15 5.76 4.64
N THR A 245 -7.54 5.58 5.82
CA THR A 245 -6.09 5.75 5.99
C THR A 245 -5.28 4.47 5.85
N GLY A 246 -5.89 3.31 6.08
CA GLY A 246 -5.18 2.03 6.17
C GLY A 246 -4.31 1.90 7.41
N LYS A 247 -4.61 2.66 8.48
CA LYS A 247 -3.94 2.61 9.79
C LYS A 247 -4.96 2.64 10.93
N VAL A 248 -4.59 2.13 12.07
CA VAL A 248 -5.39 2.14 13.30
C VAL A 248 -4.99 3.35 14.15
N HIS A 249 -5.93 4.23 14.49
CA HIS A 249 -5.63 5.38 15.31
C HIS A 249 -5.50 5.00 16.79
N ILE A 250 -4.27 4.99 17.32
CA ILE A 250 -3.95 4.48 18.66
C ILE A 250 -4.72 5.25 19.76
N ASP A 251 -4.81 6.58 19.65
CA ASP A 251 -5.46 7.42 20.67
C ASP A 251 -6.99 7.25 20.72
N MET A 252 -7.58 6.70 19.66
CA MET A 252 -9.02 6.36 19.60
C MET A 252 -9.31 4.95 20.11
N LEU A 253 -8.28 4.13 20.35
CA LEU A 253 -8.46 2.75 20.76
C LEU A 253 -9.02 2.68 22.19
N ARG A 254 -10.13 1.93 22.35
CA ARG A 254 -10.60 1.48 23.65
C ARG A 254 -9.95 0.14 23.99
N PRO A 255 -9.70 -0.20 25.26
CA PRO A 255 -9.22 -1.53 25.63
C PRO A 255 -10.11 -2.65 25.08
N SER A 256 -11.43 -2.42 25.00
CA SER A 256 -12.39 -3.33 24.38
C SER A 256 -12.14 -3.55 22.88
N TRP A 257 -11.54 -2.60 22.17
CA TRP A 257 -11.21 -2.75 20.75
C TRP A 257 -10.27 -3.94 20.54
N LEU A 258 -9.27 -4.12 21.39
CA LEU A 258 -8.35 -5.26 21.31
C LEU A 258 -9.05 -6.60 21.52
N ILE A 259 -10.11 -6.63 22.35
CA ILE A 259 -10.89 -7.84 22.61
C ILE A 259 -11.76 -8.16 21.39
N PHE A 260 -12.43 -7.16 20.81
CA PHE A 260 -13.38 -7.31 19.71
C PHE A 260 -12.75 -7.15 18.32
N ALA A 261 -11.68 -6.38 18.19
CA ALA A 261 -10.85 -6.36 16.99
C ALA A 261 -10.00 -7.62 16.84
N GLY A 262 -10.20 -8.54 17.78
CA GLY A 262 -9.56 -9.83 17.80
C GLY A 262 -9.60 -10.43 16.41
N ARG A 263 -8.39 -10.73 15.93
CA ARG A 263 -8.05 -11.55 14.78
C ARG A 263 -9.28 -12.34 14.34
N ARG A 264 -9.85 -12.01 13.17
CA ARG A 264 -10.77 -12.95 12.51
C ARG A 264 -10.13 -14.31 12.70
N ARG A 265 -10.81 -15.23 13.40
CA ARG A 265 -10.29 -16.58 13.61
C ARG A 265 -10.09 -17.20 12.24
N ASP A 266 -8.91 -16.93 11.66
CA ASP A 266 -8.53 -17.64 10.46
C ASP A 266 -8.59 -19.12 10.77
N THR A 267 -9.25 -19.87 9.91
CA THR A 267 -9.25 -21.31 10.02
C THR A 267 -7.80 -21.78 10.01
N ARG A 268 -7.49 -22.82 10.77
CA ARG A 268 -6.13 -23.41 10.80
C ARG A 268 -5.57 -23.62 9.39
N LEU A 269 -6.43 -24.01 8.46
CA LEU A 269 -6.08 -24.19 7.05
C LEU A 269 -5.55 -22.90 6.40
N LYS A 270 -6.21 -21.75 6.59
CA LYS A 270 -5.75 -20.48 6.05
C LYS A 270 -4.39 -20.05 6.60
N ILE A 271 -4.16 -20.29 7.89
CA ILE A 271 -2.88 -20.01 8.54
C ILE A 271 -1.78 -20.87 7.91
N VAL A 272 -2.02 -22.17 7.76
CA VAL A 272 -1.06 -23.12 7.16
C VAL A 272 -0.77 -22.75 5.70
N ILE A 273 -1.80 -22.51 4.89
CA ILE A 273 -1.63 -22.12 3.49
C ILE A 273 -0.76 -20.86 3.39
N ARG A 274 -0.99 -19.87 4.25
CA ARG A 274 -0.21 -18.62 4.27
C ARG A 274 1.25 -18.87 4.66
N GLU A 275 1.49 -19.66 5.70
CA GLU A 275 2.86 -20.02 6.12
C GLU A 275 3.61 -20.79 5.02
N VAL A 276 2.94 -21.75 4.37
CA VAL A 276 3.52 -22.52 3.26
C VAL A 276 3.83 -21.60 2.07
N ALA A 277 2.91 -20.69 1.73
CA ALA A 277 3.12 -19.73 0.65
C ALA A 277 4.33 -18.81 0.92
N HIS A 278 4.46 -18.29 2.16
CA HIS A 278 5.59 -17.44 2.53
C HIS A 278 6.93 -18.19 2.51
N ARG A 279 6.96 -19.43 3.02
CA ARG A 279 8.19 -20.27 2.97
C ARG A 279 8.53 -20.67 1.54
N GLY A 280 7.53 -21.01 0.71
CA GLY A 280 7.73 -21.32 -0.70
C GLY A 280 8.30 -20.13 -1.47
N LEU A 281 7.76 -18.93 -1.23
CA LEU A 281 8.26 -17.70 -1.83
C LEU A 281 9.70 -17.38 -1.36
N ALA A 282 10.01 -17.59 -0.07
CA ALA A 282 11.35 -17.39 0.45
C ALA A 282 12.35 -18.40 -0.15
N LEU A 283 11.95 -19.66 -0.33
CA LEU A 283 12.77 -20.67 -0.98
C LEU A 283 13.04 -20.31 -2.46
N ALA A 284 12.01 -19.92 -3.19
CA ALA A 284 12.16 -19.47 -4.57
C ALA A 284 13.07 -18.22 -4.65
N GLY A 285 12.86 -17.25 -3.76
CA GLY A 285 13.71 -16.06 -3.64
C GLY A 285 15.17 -16.40 -3.35
N LEU A 286 15.43 -17.36 -2.47
CA LEU A 286 16.78 -17.83 -2.15
C LEU A 286 17.45 -18.49 -3.36
N ILE A 287 16.73 -19.33 -4.09
CA ILE A 287 17.24 -20.01 -5.30
C ILE A 287 17.58 -18.96 -6.37
N VAL A 288 16.66 -18.06 -6.67
CA VAL A 288 16.85 -17.03 -7.71
C VAL A 288 17.98 -16.05 -7.34
N SER A 289 18.07 -15.66 -6.07
CA SER A 289 19.10 -14.74 -5.59
C SER A 289 20.44 -15.41 -5.27
N PHE A 290 20.56 -16.73 -5.37
CA PHE A 290 21.76 -17.49 -5.00
C PHE A 290 23.04 -17.01 -5.74
N PRO A 291 23.04 -16.79 -7.06
CA PRO A 291 24.22 -16.28 -7.75
C PRO A 291 24.65 -14.91 -7.23
N ILE A 292 23.66 -14.01 -6.97
CA ILE A 292 23.90 -12.67 -6.41
C ILE A 292 24.47 -12.80 -4.98
N ALA A 293 23.91 -13.71 -4.18
CA ALA A 293 24.37 -13.96 -2.83
C ALA A 293 25.82 -14.45 -2.76
N VAL A 294 26.21 -15.37 -3.65
CA VAL A 294 27.59 -15.86 -3.76
C VAL A 294 28.53 -14.72 -4.18
N PHE A 295 28.17 -13.98 -5.22
CA PHE A 295 28.96 -12.83 -5.65
C PHE A 295 29.15 -11.79 -4.52
N THR A 296 28.06 -11.45 -3.83
CA THR A 296 28.08 -10.51 -2.68
C THR A 296 28.98 -11.03 -1.56
N ALA A 297 28.92 -12.31 -1.23
CA ALA A 297 29.78 -12.94 -0.21
C ALA A 297 31.26 -12.82 -0.55
N ILE A 298 31.64 -13.04 -1.82
CA ILE A 298 33.01 -12.90 -2.31
C ILE A 298 33.48 -11.44 -2.18
N VAL A 299 32.68 -10.48 -2.66
CA VAL A 299 33.03 -9.06 -2.65
C VAL A 299 33.21 -8.52 -1.22
N ILE A 300 32.31 -8.90 -0.29
CA ILE A 300 32.45 -8.55 1.15
C ILE A 300 33.76 -9.09 1.72
N LYS A 301 34.15 -10.32 1.35
CA LYS A 301 35.37 -10.96 1.87
C LYS A 301 36.64 -10.30 1.30
N LEU A 302 36.58 -9.82 0.06
CA LEU A 302 37.68 -9.11 -0.59
C LEU A 302 37.85 -7.69 -0.04
N GLU A 303 36.74 -7.00 0.28
CA GLU A 303 36.77 -5.62 0.81
C GLU A 303 37.38 -5.56 2.22
N SER A 304 36.99 -6.49 3.10
CA SER A 304 37.39 -6.39 4.51
C SER A 304 37.48 -7.76 5.23
N LYS A 305 38.45 -7.90 6.14
CA LYS A 305 38.60 -9.07 6.99
C LYS A 305 37.41 -9.24 7.93
N GLY A 306 36.95 -10.48 8.17
CA GLY A 306 35.88 -10.81 9.10
C GLY A 306 34.79 -11.72 8.52
N PRO A 307 33.66 -11.95 9.24
CA PRO A 307 32.59 -12.84 8.79
C PRO A 307 31.81 -12.21 7.63
N ILE A 308 31.26 -13.06 6.75
CA ILE A 308 30.39 -12.64 5.63
C ILE A 308 29.02 -12.21 6.15
N PHE A 309 28.51 -12.97 7.12
CA PHE A 309 27.21 -12.76 7.71
C PHE A 309 27.29 -12.01 9.02
N TYR A 310 26.35 -11.11 9.24
CA TYR A 310 26.08 -10.43 10.49
C TYR A 310 24.80 -11.02 11.10
N ARG A 311 24.80 -11.26 12.40
CA ARG A 311 23.64 -11.78 13.15
C ARG A 311 23.30 -10.82 14.27
N GLN A 312 22.02 -10.48 14.39
CA GLN A 312 21.53 -9.54 15.39
C GLN A 312 20.26 -10.05 16.05
N GLU A 313 20.19 -9.94 17.35
CA GLU A 313 18.99 -10.31 18.12
C GLU A 313 17.84 -9.35 17.83
N ARG A 314 16.68 -9.92 17.60
CA ARG A 314 15.43 -9.25 17.32
C ARG A 314 14.27 -9.92 18.04
N VAL A 315 13.24 -9.12 18.34
CA VAL A 315 12.00 -9.63 18.93
C VAL A 315 11.10 -10.17 17.83
N GLY A 316 10.69 -11.42 17.99
CA GLY A 316 9.83 -12.16 17.09
C GLY A 316 8.42 -12.34 17.63
N LYS A 317 7.69 -13.32 17.06
CA LYS A 317 6.31 -13.64 17.46
C LYS A 317 6.21 -14.00 18.94
N ASN A 318 5.22 -13.43 19.61
CA ASN A 318 4.97 -13.60 21.05
C ASN A 318 6.17 -13.22 21.95
N GLY A 319 6.97 -12.22 21.53
CA GLY A 319 8.13 -11.76 22.29
C GLY A 319 9.36 -12.66 22.23
N ARG A 320 9.35 -13.77 21.48
CA ARG A 320 10.50 -14.69 21.38
C ARG A 320 11.66 -14.02 20.65
N ILE A 321 12.85 -14.06 21.24
CA ILE A 321 14.06 -13.50 20.63
C ILE A 321 14.61 -14.51 19.62
N PHE A 322 15.00 -13.99 18.44
CA PHE A 322 15.66 -14.75 17.37
C PHE A 322 16.80 -13.93 16.76
N LYS A 323 17.66 -14.55 15.97
CA LYS A 323 18.78 -13.88 15.32
C LYS A 323 18.50 -13.66 13.83
N VAL A 324 18.28 -12.41 13.43
CA VAL A 324 18.21 -12.02 12.02
C VAL A 324 19.59 -12.19 11.39
N ILE A 325 19.63 -12.80 10.21
CA ILE A 325 20.86 -13.02 9.43
C ILE A 325 20.89 -12.02 8.27
N LYS A 326 21.98 -11.25 8.14
CA LYS A 326 22.21 -10.31 7.04
C LYS A 326 23.62 -10.47 6.47
N PHE A 327 23.86 -9.99 5.27
CA PHE A 327 25.22 -9.75 4.83
C PHE A 327 25.82 -8.61 5.64
N ARG A 328 27.10 -8.72 5.96
CA ARG A 328 27.83 -7.67 6.66
C ARG A 328 27.97 -6.44 5.74
N SER A 329 27.39 -5.34 6.15
CA SER A 329 27.42 -4.04 5.48
C SER A 329 28.14 -2.96 6.27
N MET A 330 28.58 -3.28 7.50
CA MET A 330 29.29 -2.39 8.38
C MET A 330 30.64 -2.98 8.79
N ARG A 331 31.53 -2.13 9.26
CA ARG A 331 32.84 -2.53 9.82
C ARG A 331 32.62 -3.41 11.04
N THR A 332 33.56 -4.30 11.32
CA THR A 332 33.50 -5.23 12.47
C THR A 332 33.56 -4.55 13.83
N ASP A 333 34.02 -3.30 13.88
CA ASP A 333 34.11 -2.46 15.07
C ASP A 333 32.93 -1.47 15.22
N ALA A 334 31.90 -1.59 14.40
CA ALA A 334 30.77 -0.65 14.35
C ALA A 334 29.95 -0.52 15.64
N GLU A 335 29.97 -1.51 16.52
CA GLU A 335 29.24 -1.55 17.80
C GLU A 335 30.20 -1.90 18.98
N LYS A 336 31.44 -1.40 18.99
CA LYS A 336 32.43 -1.70 20.06
C LYS A 336 31.93 -1.27 21.44
N ASP A 337 31.13 -0.21 21.52
CA ASP A 337 30.64 0.34 22.80
C ASP A 337 29.40 -0.42 23.32
N GLY A 338 28.93 -1.47 22.63
CA GLY A 338 27.81 -2.32 23.02
C GLY A 338 26.45 -1.61 23.12
N LYS A 339 26.38 -0.30 22.87
CA LYS A 339 25.14 0.46 22.93
C LYS A 339 24.43 0.43 21.57
N PRO A 340 23.14 -0.01 21.55
CA PRO A 340 22.34 0.06 20.34
C PRO A 340 22.09 1.51 19.92
N VAL A 341 22.47 1.86 18.70
CA VAL A 341 22.19 3.19 18.12
C VAL A 341 21.34 3.00 16.86
N TRP A 342 20.35 3.85 16.68
CA TRP A 342 19.61 3.90 15.42
C TRP A 342 20.54 4.32 14.28
N ALA A 343 20.34 3.71 13.10
CA ALA A 343 21.14 4.06 11.92
C ALA A 343 20.75 5.46 11.43
N THR A 344 21.77 6.29 11.18
CA THR A 344 21.63 7.62 10.58
C THR A 344 21.84 7.57 9.06
N ALA A 345 21.50 8.64 8.34
CA ALA A 345 21.64 8.70 6.90
C ALA A 345 23.12 8.59 6.46
N ASP A 346 24.02 9.29 7.16
CA ASP A 346 25.47 9.32 6.88
C ASP A 346 26.23 8.54 7.96
N ASP A 347 25.97 7.22 8.04
CA ASP A 347 26.59 6.36 9.02
C ASP A 347 28.01 5.94 8.57
N ASN A 348 29.04 6.54 9.16
CA ASN A 348 30.46 6.29 8.85
C ASN A 348 30.94 4.86 9.15
N ARG A 349 30.12 4.05 9.81
CA ARG A 349 30.38 2.63 10.09
C ARG A 349 30.13 1.74 8.87
N VAL A 350 29.45 2.25 7.83
CA VAL A 350 29.11 1.50 6.63
C VAL A 350 30.32 1.37 5.70
N THR A 351 30.59 0.15 5.21
CA THR A 351 31.66 -0.07 4.22
C THR A 351 31.21 0.42 2.82
N ARG A 352 32.13 0.59 1.87
CA ARG A 352 31.81 1.03 0.50
C ARG A 352 30.84 0.06 -0.18
N ILE A 353 31.13 -1.22 -0.16
CA ILE A 353 30.24 -2.28 -0.67
C ILE A 353 28.98 -2.36 0.18
N GLY A 354 29.10 -2.21 1.49
CA GLY A 354 27.99 -2.15 2.42
C GLY A 354 26.95 -1.11 2.04
N GLY A 355 27.36 0.08 1.60
CA GLY A 355 26.48 1.13 1.12
C GLY A 355 25.69 0.70 -0.13
N ILE A 356 26.35 0.04 -1.08
CA ILE A 356 25.71 -0.44 -2.30
C ILE A 356 24.69 -1.54 -1.98
N ILE A 357 25.07 -2.58 -1.24
CA ILE A 357 24.18 -3.73 -0.95
C ILE A 357 22.98 -3.33 -0.09
N ARG A 358 23.11 -2.33 0.80
CA ARG A 358 22.01 -1.75 1.57
C ARG A 358 21.03 -0.99 0.67
N LYS A 359 21.55 -0.17 -0.26
CA LYS A 359 20.73 0.61 -1.18
C LYS A 359 19.84 -0.28 -2.06
N ILE A 360 20.35 -1.41 -2.52
CA ILE A 360 19.63 -2.38 -3.35
C ILE A 360 19.02 -3.54 -2.55
N ARG A 361 19.06 -3.48 -1.21
CA ARG A 361 18.51 -4.48 -0.29
C ARG A 361 19.08 -5.91 -0.43
N VAL A 362 20.20 -6.08 -1.06
CA VAL A 362 20.89 -7.37 -1.19
C VAL A 362 21.40 -7.87 0.16
N ASP A 363 21.70 -6.95 1.10
CA ASP A 363 22.10 -7.30 2.48
C ASP A 363 21.03 -8.11 3.22
N GLU A 364 19.77 -8.06 2.81
CA GLU A 364 18.65 -8.75 3.45
C GLU A 364 18.35 -10.14 2.86
N ILE A 365 19.00 -10.56 1.75
CA ILE A 365 18.83 -11.89 1.14
C ILE A 365 18.98 -13.05 2.13
N PRO A 366 19.96 -13.06 3.08
CA PRO A 366 20.09 -14.15 4.03
C PRO A 366 18.88 -14.32 4.97
N GLN A 367 18.00 -13.33 5.11
CA GLN A 367 16.78 -13.43 5.90
C GLN A 367 15.76 -14.40 5.32
N PHE A 368 15.85 -14.77 4.03
CA PHE A 368 15.04 -15.85 3.47
C PHE A 368 15.22 -17.15 4.28
N TRP A 369 16.41 -17.38 4.83
CA TRP A 369 16.67 -18.52 5.70
C TRP A 369 15.89 -18.43 7.03
N ASN A 370 15.78 -17.24 7.63
CA ASN A 370 14.95 -17.05 8.84
C ASN A 370 13.46 -17.32 8.53
N ILE A 371 12.98 -16.96 7.32
CA ILE A 371 11.59 -17.24 6.90
C ILE A 371 11.36 -18.75 6.74
N ILE A 372 12.29 -19.46 6.07
CA ILE A 372 12.21 -20.90 5.88
C ILE A 372 12.17 -21.63 7.23
N LYS A 373 12.98 -21.19 8.21
CA LYS A 373 12.95 -21.70 9.59
C LYS A 373 11.66 -21.38 10.34
N GLY A 374 10.85 -20.41 9.90
CA GLY A 374 9.65 -19.97 10.57
C GLY A 374 9.89 -18.98 11.72
N GLU A 375 11.10 -18.42 11.85
CA GLU A 375 11.43 -17.34 12.79
C GLU A 375 10.86 -16.01 12.32
N MET A 376 10.70 -15.84 10.99
CA MET A 376 10.11 -14.70 10.30
C MET A 376 9.04 -15.15 9.31
N SER A 377 8.26 -14.20 8.84
CA SER A 377 7.35 -14.29 7.71
C SER A 377 7.87 -13.45 6.54
N PHE A 378 7.39 -13.67 5.32
CA PHE A 378 7.70 -12.77 4.20
C PHE A 378 7.10 -11.38 4.45
N VAL A 379 5.85 -11.34 4.93
CA VAL A 379 5.12 -10.11 5.26
C VAL A 379 4.79 -10.08 6.76
N GLY A 380 5.04 -8.95 7.40
CA GLY A 380 4.77 -8.71 8.82
C GLY A 380 5.40 -7.41 9.33
N PRO A 381 5.19 -7.05 10.59
CA PRO A 381 5.90 -5.94 11.23
C PRO A 381 7.41 -6.13 11.17
N ARG A 382 8.16 -5.05 10.92
CA ARG A 382 9.63 -5.13 10.89
C ARG A 382 10.17 -5.49 12.29
N PRO A 383 11.03 -6.52 12.43
CA PRO A 383 11.54 -6.92 13.74
C PRO A 383 12.47 -5.84 14.31
N GLU A 384 12.25 -5.48 15.58
CA GLU A 384 13.06 -4.49 16.30
C GLU A 384 13.99 -5.16 17.33
N ARG A 385 15.02 -4.43 17.78
CA ARG A 385 15.98 -4.89 18.81
C ARG A 385 15.29 -4.89 20.16
N PRO A 386 15.59 -5.87 21.06
CA PRO A 386 14.97 -5.96 22.39
C PRO A 386 15.03 -4.64 23.17
N HIS A 387 16.19 -4.00 23.21
CA HIS A 387 16.40 -2.73 23.90
C HIS A 387 15.44 -1.63 23.44
N PHE A 388 15.21 -1.49 22.12
CA PHE A 388 14.27 -0.50 21.61
C PHE A 388 12.81 -0.89 21.86
N VAL A 389 12.51 -2.21 21.87
CA VAL A 389 11.16 -2.69 22.19
C VAL A 389 10.79 -2.33 23.62
N GLU A 390 11.70 -2.52 24.57
CA GLU A 390 11.50 -2.15 25.99
C GLU A 390 11.22 -0.67 26.14
N GLN A 391 12.07 0.19 25.58
CA GLN A 391 11.90 1.64 25.64
C GLN A 391 10.58 2.10 24.99
N LEU A 392 10.28 1.60 23.79
CA LEU A 392 9.08 2.01 23.05
C LEU A 392 7.79 1.47 23.68
N ALA A 393 7.85 0.35 24.39
CA ALA A 393 6.70 -0.19 25.12
C ALA A 393 6.34 0.65 26.35
N GLU A 394 7.31 1.35 26.97
CA GLU A 394 7.06 2.29 28.06
C GLU A 394 6.40 3.57 27.58
N GLU A 395 6.72 4.04 26.36
CA GLU A 395 6.27 5.33 25.82
C GLU A 395 5.02 5.21 24.94
N ILE A 396 4.81 4.07 24.27
CA ILE A 396 3.73 3.89 23.29
C ILE A 396 2.77 2.81 23.75
N LEU A 397 1.52 3.22 24.01
CA LEU A 397 0.45 2.31 24.37
C LEU A 397 0.26 1.22 23.27
N PHE A 398 0.10 -0.02 23.69
CA PHE A 398 -0.08 -1.17 22.80
C PHE A 398 1.12 -1.54 21.91
N TYR A 399 2.33 -1.02 22.16
CA TYR A 399 3.48 -1.29 21.31
C TYR A 399 3.81 -2.79 21.18
N GLU A 400 3.67 -3.56 22.24
CA GLU A 400 3.94 -5.01 22.26
C GLU A 400 2.99 -5.82 21.37
N HIS A 401 1.80 -5.27 21.05
CA HIS A 401 0.80 -5.97 20.21
C HIS A 401 1.29 -6.24 18.78
N ARG A 402 2.32 -5.53 18.34
CA ARG A 402 2.98 -5.83 17.07
C ARG A 402 3.62 -7.22 17.01
N HIS A 403 3.90 -7.81 18.15
CA HIS A 403 4.49 -9.16 18.29
C HIS A 403 3.45 -10.30 18.30
N LEU A 404 2.16 -9.99 18.17
CA LEU A 404 1.11 -11.01 18.03
C LEU A 404 1.22 -11.83 16.74
N THR A 405 1.96 -11.32 15.76
CA THR A 405 2.26 -12.02 14.50
C THR A 405 3.76 -12.19 14.31
N ALA A 406 4.15 -13.05 13.36
CA ALA A 406 5.55 -13.19 13.00
C ALA A 406 6.06 -11.90 12.34
N PRO A 407 7.29 -11.45 12.67
CA PRO A 407 7.90 -10.31 12.02
C PRO A 407 8.16 -10.61 10.55
N GLY A 408 8.11 -9.56 9.70
CA GLY A 408 8.26 -9.66 8.25
C GLY A 408 9.58 -9.14 7.72
N LEU A 409 9.98 -9.67 6.57
CA LEU A 409 11.02 -9.09 5.73
C LEU A 409 10.53 -7.74 5.17
N THR A 410 9.29 -7.71 4.72
CA THR A 410 8.54 -6.50 4.39
C THR A 410 7.27 -6.41 5.20
N GLY A 411 6.60 -5.24 5.19
CA GLY A 411 5.38 -5.03 5.96
C GLY A 411 4.61 -3.79 5.55
N TRP A 412 3.35 -3.70 5.98
CA TRP A 412 2.46 -2.60 5.65
C TRP A 412 3.02 -1.24 6.07
N ALA A 413 3.58 -1.16 7.30
CA ALA A 413 4.25 0.04 7.78
C ALA A 413 5.46 0.43 6.91
N GLN A 414 6.22 -0.55 6.40
CA GLN A 414 7.42 -0.29 5.60
C GLN A 414 7.12 0.31 4.23
N ILE A 415 5.95 -0.01 3.64
CA ILE A 415 5.53 0.54 2.33
C ILE A 415 4.72 1.83 2.44
N LYS A 416 4.06 2.07 3.60
CA LYS A 416 3.17 3.23 3.80
C LYS A 416 3.81 4.39 4.55
N TYR A 417 4.87 4.14 5.31
CA TYR A 417 5.54 5.15 6.11
C TYR A 417 7.04 5.20 5.82
N PRO A 418 7.61 6.39 5.60
CA PRO A 418 9.04 6.53 5.35
C PRO A 418 9.87 6.09 6.55
N TYR A 419 11.13 5.85 6.32
CA TYR A 419 12.04 5.49 7.40
C TYR A 419 12.22 6.68 8.35
N GLY A 420 11.96 6.46 9.63
CA GLY A 420 12.18 7.41 10.72
C GLY A 420 12.74 6.68 11.94
N ALA A 421 13.41 7.42 12.83
CA ALA A 421 14.15 6.92 13.99
C ALA A 421 13.76 7.66 15.28
N SER A 422 12.55 8.20 15.36
CA SER A 422 11.97 8.83 16.54
C SER A 422 10.87 7.96 17.16
N VAL A 423 10.49 8.29 18.40
CA VAL A 423 9.33 7.68 19.08
C VAL A 423 8.05 7.91 18.30
N GLU A 424 7.86 9.12 17.74
CA GLU A 424 6.70 9.43 16.93
C GLU A 424 6.67 8.61 15.64
N ASP A 425 7.81 8.40 14.98
CA ASP A 425 7.89 7.48 13.82
C ASP A 425 7.52 6.05 14.22
N ALA A 426 7.95 5.59 15.39
CA ALA A 426 7.60 4.27 15.91
C ALA A 426 6.09 4.16 16.18
N ARG A 427 5.48 5.23 16.70
CA ARG A 427 4.03 5.33 16.92
C ARG A 427 3.25 5.26 15.61
N GLN A 428 3.66 6.04 14.60
CA GLN A 428 3.03 6.00 13.27
C GLN A 428 3.16 4.63 12.61
N LYS A 429 4.33 4.00 12.70
CA LYS A 429 4.54 2.63 12.18
C LYS A 429 3.67 1.61 12.91
N LEU A 430 3.52 1.73 14.23
CA LEU A 430 2.64 0.85 15.01
C LEU A 430 1.19 0.91 14.53
N GLN A 431 0.67 2.08 14.16
CA GLN A 431 -0.69 2.22 13.63
C GLN A 431 -0.90 1.37 12.36
N TYR A 432 0.09 1.34 11.46
CA TYR A 432 0.07 0.50 10.26
C TYR A 432 0.28 -0.98 10.59
N ASP A 433 1.17 -1.29 11.55
CA ASP A 433 1.40 -2.67 12.00
C ASP A 433 0.12 -3.28 12.62
N LEU A 434 -0.61 -2.51 13.46
CA LEU A 434 -1.88 -2.94 14.05
C LEU A 434 -2.96 -3.15 12.98
N TYR A 435 -3.02 -2.26 11.98
CA TYR A 435 -3.92 -2.43 10.84
C TYR A 435 -3.64 -3.75 10.11
N TYR A 436 -2.37 -4.03 9.82
CA TYR A 436 -1.97 -5.29 9.19
C TYR A 436 -2.36 -6.50 10.04
N ILE A 437 -2.07 -6.47 11.34
CA ILE A 437 -2.39 -7.58 12.27
C ILE A 437 -3.89 -7.87 12.28
N LYS A 438 -4.73 -6.83 12.28
CA LYS A 438 -6.20 -6.94 12.23
C LYS A 438 -6.72 -7.52 10.91
N ASN A 439 -6.12 -7.10 9.78
CA ASN A 439 -6.61 -7.37 8.44
C ASN A 439 -5.77 -8.41 7.68
N GLN A 440 -4.99 -9.22 8.37
CA GLN A 440 -4.12 -10.23 7.75
C GLN A 440 -4.88 -11.10 6.75
N SER A 441 -4.38 -11.18 5.52
CA SER A 441 -4.91 -12.06 4.47
C SER A 441 -3.86 -12.26 3.39
N LEU A 442 -3.94 -13.38 2.64
CA LEU A 442 -3.07 -13.59 1.48
C LEU A 442 -3.18 -12.47 0.44
N ALA A 443 -4.37 -11.91 0.25
CA ALA A 443 -4.57 -10.80 -0.67
C ALA A 443 -3.80 -9.55 -0.22
N LEU A 444 -3.83 -9.22 1.09
CA LEU A 444 -3.06 -8.11 1.64
C LEU A 444 -1.56 -8.38 1.55
N ASP A 445 -1.12 -9.61 1.83
CA ASP A 445 0.28 -10.00 1.71
C ASP A 445 0.79 -9.84 0.27
N LEU A 446 0.01 -10.26 -0.74
CA LEU A 446 0.35 -10.08 -2.15
C LEU A 446 0.47 -8.59 -2.53
N VAL A 447 -0.46 -7.75 -2.07
CA VAL A 447 -0.37 -6.30 -2.29
C VAL A 447 0.90 -5.73 -1.67
N ILE A 448 1.24 -6.12 -0.43
CA ILE A 448 2.45 -5.66 0.25
C ILE A 448 3.72 -6.10 -0.50
N ILE A 449 3.78 -7.35 -0.94
CA ILE A 449 4.91 -7.87 -1.72
C ILE A 449 5.05 -7.09 -3.02
N PHE A 450 3.95 -6.85 -3.73
CA PHE A 450 3.95 -6.12 -4.99
C PHE A 450 4.42 -4.66 -4.81
N GLU A 451 3.89 -3.96 -3.80
CA GLU A 451 4.34 -2.60 -3.44
C GLU A 451 5.80 -2.57 -2.99
N THR A 452 6.28 -3.62 -2.33
CA THR A 452 7.70 -3.75 -1.94
C THR A 452 8.60 -3.83 -3.16
N VAL A 453 8.25 -4.64 -4.17
CA VAL A 453 8.99 -4.72 -5.43
C VAL A 453 9.07 -3.33 -6.08
N LYS A 454 7.96 -2.60 -6.12
CA LYS A 454 7.90 -1.22 -6.62
C LYS A 454 8.83 -0.30 -5.83
N THR A 455 8.79 -0.33 -4.51
CA THR A 455 9.63 0.50 -3.63
C THR A 455 11.12 0.20 -3.84
N VAL A 456 11.50 -1.06 -4.00
CA VAL A 456 12.89 -1.48 -4.25
C VAL A 456 13.36 -1.05 -5.64
N LEU A 457 12.57 -1.26 -6.68
CA LEU A 457 12.93 -0.90 -8.07
C LEU A 457 13.10 0.60 -8.26
N PHE A 458 12.25 1.42 -7.62
CA PHE A 458 12.29 2.87 -7.74
C PHE A 458 13.08 3.57 -6.61
N SER A 459 13.81 2.81 -5.78
CA SER A 459 14.66 3.31 -4.68
C SER A 459 13.95 4.27 -3.70
N ARG A 460 12.63 4.16 -3.57
CA ARG A 460 11.82 5.03 -2.69
C ARG A 460 11.89 4.66 -1.19
N GLY A 461 12.71 3.69 -0.80
CA GLY A 461 12.82 3.22 0.60
C GLY A 461 14.21 2.75 1.01
N GLY A 462 15.23 2.91 0.16
CA GLY A 462 16.62 2.59 0.48
C GLY A 462 17.34 3.78 1.12
N ARG A 463 18.07 3.55 2.22
CA ARG A 463 19.12 4.44 2.75
C ARG A 463 20.46 3.89 2.38
#